data_21e47cabb7fbf0048bed2cd88d0ba667
#
_entry.id   21e47cabb7fbf0048bed2cd88d0ba667
#
_cell.length_a   1.000
_cell.length_b   1.000
_cell.length_c   1.000
_cell.angle_alpha   90.00
_cell.angle_beta   90.00
_cell.angle_gamma   90.00
#
_symmetry.space_group_name_H-M   'P 1'
#
loop_
_entity.id
_entity.type
_entity.pdbx_description
1 polymer ?
#
loop_
_entity_poly.entity_id
_entity_poly.type
_entity_poly.pdbx_seq_one_letter_code
_entity_poly.pdbx_strand_id
1 'polypeptide(L)'
;MKKLILFFLLCISCTKKNHENINSVVISSLIQTEKVQIDIDDPAIWYNKSNPANSLIIGTQKDENGALIVYDLEGKIDKDKSIYNISRPNNVDIIHEVNFGESKVDIMVTTERYKNRIRIFSLPDMKELDAGGLRVFSNEENPEPMGVALWKDEDGFAHAIVGKKYGLSGEYIYQY
;
A
#
# COMPACT_ATOMS: atom_id res chain seq x y z
N MET A 1 75.99 16.39 17.29
CA MET A 1 74.75 16.90 16.62
C MET A 1 73.60 15.98 17.02
N LYS A 2 72.78 16.41 18.02
CA LYS A 2 71.64 15.65 18.52
C LYS A 2 70.39 16.07 17.73
N LYS A 3 69.75 15.17 16.98
CA LYS A 3 68.48 15.42 16.29
C LYS A 3 67.32 15.24 17.27
N LEU A 4 66.62 16.34 17.50
CA LEU A 4 65.39 16.39 18.31
C LEU A 4 64.21 15.96 17.40
N ILE A 5 63.59 14.83 17.68
CA ILE A 5 62.37 14.35 17.01
C ILE A 5 61.18 14.87 17.81
N LEU A 6 60.46 15.84 17.18
CA LEU A 6 59.25 16.41 17.75
C LEU A 6 58.05 15.48 17.38
N PHE A 7 57.49 14.81 18.41
CA PHE A 7 56.32 13.92 18.26
C PHE A 7 55.04 14.76 18.36
N PHE A 8 54.34 14.93 17.24
CA PHE A 8 53.08 15.67 17.20
C PHE A 8 51.94 14.70 17.58
N LEU A 9 51.41 14.82 18.82
CA LEU A 9 50.20 14.10 19.26
C LEU A 9 48.97 14.76 18.66
N LEU A 10 48.33 14.12 17.65
CA LEU A 10 47.02 14.47 17.16
C LEU A 10 45.96 13.96 18.16
N CYS A 11 45.43 14.85 18.99
CA CYS A 11 44.24 14.59 19.79
C CYS A 11 43.01 14.56 18.88
N ILE A 12 42.50 13.37 18.52
CA ILE A 12 41.22 13.19 17.86
C ILE A 12 40.14 13.39 18.94
N SER A 13 39.56 14.60 18.97
CA SER A 13 38.40 14.89 19.81
C SER A 13 37.17 14.24 19.19
N CYS A 14 36.79 13.06 19.69
CA CYS A 14 35.48 12.47 19.40
C CYS A 14 34.40 13.31 20.09
N THR A 15 33.75 14.19 19.39
CA THR A 15 32.54 14.84 19.87
C THR A 15 31.43 13.78 19.94
N LYS A 16 31.06 13.34 21.13
CA LYS A 16 29.84 12.59 21.38
C LYS A 16 28.67 13.48 20.93
N LYS A 17 27.99 13.10 19.84
CA LYS A 17 26.65 13.62 19.56
C LYS A 17 25.75 13.24 20.74
N ASN A 18 25.36 14.21 21.53
CA ASN A 18 24.27 14.03 22.47
C ASN A 18 23.01 13.70 21.65
N HIS A 19 22.56 12.46 21.70
CA HIS A 19 21.21 12.13 21.30
C HIS A 19 20.29 12.82 22.31
N GLU A 20 19.62 13.88 21.89
CA GLU A 20 18.52 14.44 22.64
C GLU A 20 17.52 13.27 22.88
N ASN A 21 17.20 13.03 24.15
CA ASN A 21 16.12 12.13 24.52
C ASN A 21 14.82 12.75 24.04
N ILE A 22 14.40 12.40 22.83
CA ILE A 22 13.05 12.69 22.34
C ILE A 22 12.14 11.86 23.23
N ASN A 23 11.41 12.51 24.13
CA ASN A 23 10.34 11.89 24.89
C ASN A 23 9.26 11.46 23.89
N SER A 24 9.34 10.23 23.38
CA SER A 24 8.33 9.68 22.48
C SER A 24 7.03 9.46 23.28
N VAL A 25 5.95 10.02 22.79
CA VAL A 25 4.61 9.73 23.32
C VAL A 25 4.23 8.33 22.85
N VAL A 26 4.00 7.44 23.79
CA VAL A 26 3.50 6.08 23.51
C VAL A 26 1.99 6.14 23.44
N ILE A 27 1.42 5.71 22.31
CA ILE A 27 -0.02 5.53 22.12
C ILE A 27 -0.34 4.04 22.14
N SER A 28 -1.47 3.68 22.76
CA SER A 28 -1.97 2.31 22.76
C SER A 28 -2.99 2.13 21.63
N SER A 29 -3.01 0.95 20.99
CA SER A 29 -4.07 0.60 20.04
C SER A 29 -5.42 0.51 20.76
N LEU A 30 -6.46 1.04 20.13
CA LEU A 30 -7.84 0.92 20.62
C LEU A 30 -8.42 -0.46 20.33
N ILE A 31 -8.17 -0.96 19.11
CA ILE A 31 -8.66 -2.25 18.63
C ILE A 31 -7.50 -2.94 17.89
N GLN A 32 -7.48 -4.26 17.96
CA GLN A 32 -6.60 -5.11 17.17
C GLN A 32 -7.46 -6.05 16.34
N THR A 33 -7.14 -6.21 15.06
CA THR A 33 -7.88 -7.10 14.17
C THR A 33 -7.68 -8.58 14.54
N GLU A 34 -8.61 -9.42 14.10
CA GLU A 34 -8.41 -10.87 14.12
C GLU A 34 -7.12 -11.24 13.39
N LYS A 35 -6.48 -12.30 13.91
CA LYS A 35 -5.21 -12.77 13.38
C LYS A 35 -5.40 -13.49 12.06
N VAL A 36 -4.49 -13.22 11.13
CA VAL A 36 -4.27 -14.00 9.92
C VAL A 36 -2.94 -14.74 10.02
N GLN A 37 -2.75 -15.78 9.20
CA GLN A 37 -1.54 -16.60 9.25
C GLN A 37 -0.34 -15.96 8.53
N ILE A 38 -0.61 -15.04 7.63
CA ILE A 38 0.37 -14.43 6.72
C ILE A 38 0.31 -12.92 6.90
N ASP A 39 1.42 -12.26 6.61
CA ASP A 39 1.65 -10.84 6.71
C ASP A 39 0.57 -9.98 6.03
N ILE A 40 -0.01 -9.04 6.78
CA ILE A 40 -0.85 -7.96 6.24
C ILE A 40 0.04 -6.73 6.11
N ASP A 41 0.21 -6.25 4.88
CA ASP A 41 1.19 -5.20 4.56
C ASP A 41 0.56 -3.80 4.54
N ASP A 42 -0.46 -3.60 3.72
CA ASP A 42 -1.03 -2.28 3.47
C ASP A 42 -2.54 -2.24 3.75
N PRO A 43 -3.01 -1.32 4.60
CA PRO A 43 -4.43 -1.16 4.90
C PRO A 43 -5.05 0.01 4.16
N ALA A 44 -6.32 -0.13 3.75
CA ALA A 44 -7.18 0.96 3.32
C ALA A 44 -8.53 0.92 4.03
N ILE A 45 -9.22 2.06 4.10
CA ILE A 45 -10.54 2.16 4.72
C ILE A 45 -11.56 2.62 3.68
N TRP A 46 -12.59 1.80 3.47
CA TRP A 46 -13.80 2.25 2.82
C TRP A 46 -14.76 2.86 3.84
N TYR A 47 -14.96 4.15 3.74
CA TYR A 47 -15.88 4.89 4.61
C TYR A 47 -17.31 4.85 4.07
N ASN A 48 -18.22 4.22 4.80
CA ASN A 48 -19.62 4.20 4.47
C ASN A 48 -20.30 5.51 4.91
N LYS A 49 -20.52 6.42 3.95
CA LYS A 49 -21.13 7.74 4.24
C LYS A 49 -22.57 7.63 4.79
N SER A 50 -23.33 6.62 4.36
CA SER A 50 -24.73 6.42 4.76
C SER A 50 -24.87 5.78 6.14
N ASN A 51 -23.93 4.91 6.51
CA ASN A 51 -23.86 4.27 7.82
C ASN A 51 -22.39 4.03 8.21
N PRO A 52 -21.75 4.98 8.89
CA PRO A 52 -20.34 4.90 9.26
C PRO A 52 -19.95 3.64 10.04
N ALA A 53 -20.87 3.04 10.80
CA ALA A 53 -20.62 1.80 11.53
C ALA A 53 -20.40 0.58 10.59
N ASN A 54 -20.85 0.67 9.33
CA ASN A 54 -20.66 -0.35 8.31
C ASN A 54 -19.47 -0.05 7.39
N SER A 55 -18.56 0.83 7.80
CA SER A 55 -17.30 1.03 7.10
C SER A 55 -16.43 -0.23 7.17
N LEU A 56 -15.54 -0.41 6.19
CA LEU A 56 -14.72 -1.62 6.06
C LEU A 56 -13.24 -1.26 6.07
N ILE A 57 -12.43 -2.10 6.70
CA ILE A 57 -10.98 -2.07 6.63
C ILE A 57 -10.54 -3.19 5.69
N ILE A 58 -9.71 -2.88 4.71
CA ILE A 58 -9.18 -3.85 3.77
C ILE A 58 -7.67 -3.93 3.95
N GLY A 59 -7.13 -5.14 4.18
CA GLY A 59 -5.71 -5.37 4.30
C GLY A 59 -5.18 -6.29 3.21
N THR A 60 -4.02 -5.98 2.65
CA THR A 60 -3.35 -6.83 1.66
C THR A 60 -2.58 -7.94 2.34
N GLN A 61 -3.01 -9.20 2.19
CA GLN A 61 -2.25 -10.36 2.65
C GLN A 61 -1.18 -10.71 1.62
N LYS A 62 0.06 -10.38 1.93
CA LYS A 62 1.19 -10.32 1.02
C LYS A 62 1.86 -11.69 0.83
N ASP A 63 1.20 -12.57 0.09
CA ASP A 63 1.69 -13.91 -0.24
C ASP A 63 1.49 -14.24 -1.72
N GLU A 64 2.15 -15.30 -2.21
CA GLU A 64 1.97 -15.79 -3.58
C GLU A 64 0.50 -16.15 -3.87
N ASN A 65 -0.16 -16.81 -2.91
CA ASN A 65 -1.60 -17.07 -2.92
C ASN A 65 -2.30 -16.11 -1.94
N GLY A 66 -2.01 -14.83 -2.06
CA GLY A 66 -2.47 -13.81 -1.14
C GLY A 66 -3.95 -13.49 -1.26
N ALA A 67 -4.36 -12.50 -0.49
CA ALA A 67 -5.75 -12.09 -0.40
C ALA A 67 -5.90 -10.59 -0.09
N LEU A 68 -7.09 -10.07 -0.32
CA LEU A 68 -7.59 -8.86 0.29
C LEU A 68 -8.49 -9.26 1.44
N ILE A 69 -8.03 -9.11 2.65
CA ILE A 69 -8.79 -9.45 3.84
C ILE A 69 -9.62 -8.25 4.26
N VAL A 70 -10.90 -8.47 4.39
CA VAL A 70 -11.86 -7.42 4.80
C VAL A 70 -12.21 -7.60 6.26
N TYR A 71 -12.19 -6.50 7.00
CA TYR A 71 -12.56 -6.44 8.40
C TYR A 71 -13.67 -5.42 8.61
N ASP A 72 -14.50 -5.64 9.62
CA ASP A 72 -15.34 -4.60 10.20
C ASP A 72 -14.54 -3.64 11.09
N LEU A 73 -15.20 -2.62 11.65
CA LEU A 73 -14.53 -1.64 12.52
C LEU A 73 -14.17 -2.20 13.91
N GLU A 74 -14.73 -3.35 14.30
CA GLU A 74 -14.33 -4.11 15.49
C GLU A 74 -13.12 -5.03 15.23
N GLY A 75 -12.64 -5.06 13.98
CA GLY A 75 -11.48 -5.84 13.56
C GLY A 75 -11.78 -7.30 13.28
N LYS A 76 -13.05 -7.69 13.12
CA LYS A 76 -13.43 -9.06 12.75
C LYS A 76 -13.38 -9.26 11.24
N ILE A 77 -12.94 -10.43 10.81
CA ILE A 77 -12.83 -10.77 9.39
C ILE A 77 -14.23 -11.04 8.80
N ASP A 78 -14.57 -10.30 7.74
CA ASP A 78 -15.69 -10.60 6.86
C ASP A 78 -15.21 -11.54 5.74
N LYS A 79 -15.42 -12.83 5.92
CA LYS A 79 -14.98 -13.87 4.97
C LYS A 79 -15.71 -13.81 3.64
N ASP A 80 -16.96 -13.34 3.64
CA ASP A 80 -17.81 -13.28 2.45
C ASP A 80 -17.38 -12.12 1.53
N LYS A 81 -16.78 -11.07 2.11
CA LYS A 81 -16.21 -9.93 1.38
C LYS A 81 -14.73 -10.08 1.09
N SER A 82 -14.02 -10.96 1.78
CA SER A 82 -12.58 -11.14 1.53
C SER A 82 -12.34 -11.81 0.17
N ILE A 83 -11.33 -11.33 -0.56
CA ILE A 83 -11.00 -11.78 -1.91
C ILE A 83 -9.70 -12.58 -1.84
N TYR A 84 -9.75 -13.83 -2.25
CA TYR A 84 -8.62 -14.75 -2.19
C TYR A 84 -7.99 -14.99 -3.56
N ASN A 85 -6.81 -15.61 -3.58
CA ASN A 85 -6.06 -15.97 -4.79
C ASN A 85 -5.60 -14.74 -5.62
N ILE A 86 -5.25 -13.66 -4.94
CA ILE A 86 -4.53 -12.53 -5.53
C ILE A 86 -3.02 -12.80 -5.41
N SER A 87 -2.31 -12.87 -6.52
CA SER A 87 -0.90 -13.24 -6.53
C SER A 87 -0.01 -12.10 -6.01
N ARG A 88 0.29 -12.14 -4.73
CA ARG A 88 1.08 -11.14 -3.98
C ARG A 88 0.48 -9.73 -4.10
N PRO A 89 -0.70 -9.49 -3.51
CA PRO A 89 -1.21 -8.12 -3.40
C PRO A 89 -0.22 -7.31 -2.54
N ASN A 90 0.11 -6.09 -3.00
CA ASN A 90 1.12 -5.30 -2.28
C ASN A 90 0.50 -4.08 -1.61
N ASN A 91 -0.06 -3.16 -2.39
CA ASN A 91 -0.74 -2.00 -1.86
C ASN A 91 -2.19 -1.93 -2.34
N VAL A 92 -3.02 -1.24 -1.57
CA VAL A 92 -4.44 -1.03 -1.87
C VAL A 92 -4.80 0.43 -1.63
N ASP A 93 -5.63 1.00 -2.50
CA ASP A 93 -6.22 2.32 -2.29
C ASP A 93 -7.68 2.33 -2.71
N ILE A 94 -8.45 3.29 -2.18
CA ILE A 94 -9.90 3.37 -2.33
C ILE A 94 -10.28 4.79 -2.76
N ILE A 95 -11.21 4.87 -3.71
CA ILE A 95 -11.76 6.14 -4.15
C ILE A 95 -13.28 6.05 -4.30
N HIS A 96 -13.97 7.10 -3.89
CA HIS A 96 -15.42 7.14 -3.84
C HIS A 96 -16.03 7.81 -5.07
N GLU A 97 -17.22 7.32 -5.47
CA GLU A 97 -18.11 7.98 -6.43
C GLU A 97 -17.42 8.28 -7.78
N VAL A 98 -16.68 7.30 -8.31
CA VAL A 98 -16.12 7.41 -9.66
C VAL A 98 -17.13 7.03 -10.72
N ASN A 99 -17.05 7.64 -11.89
CA ASN A 99 -17.88 7.30 -13.01
C ASN A 99 -17.51 5.91 -13.56
N PHE A 100 -18.49 5.00 -13.61
CA PHE A 100 -18.36 3.67 -14.17
C PHE A 100 -19.60 3.35 -15.02
N GLY A 101 -19.49 3.46 -16.35
CA GLY A 101 -20.64 3.45 -17.25
C GLY A 101 -21.60 4.62 -16.92
N GLU A 102 -22.88 4.31 -16.72
CA GLU A 102 -23.92 5.31 -16.37
C GLU A 102 -24.08 5.52 -14.85
N SER A 103 -23.29 4.83 -14.03
CA SER A 103 -23.41 4.84 -12.57
C SER A 103 -22.17 5.42 -11.92
N LYS A 104 -22.33 5.84 -10.64
CA LYS A 104 -21.21 6.14 -9.76
C LYS A 104 -20.96 4.97 -8.82
N VAL A 105 -19.71 4.57 -8.68
CA VAL A 105 -19.29 3.41 -7.90
C VAL A 105 -18.11 3.80 -7.02
N ASP A 106 -18.06 3.32 -5.80
CA ASP A 106 -16.86 3.32 -5.00
C ASP A 106 -16.00 2.16 -5.45
N ILE A 107 -14.72 2.39 -5.69
CA ILE A 107 -13.79 1.35 -6.14
C ILE A 107 -12.60 1.23 -5.21
N MET A 108 -12.09 0.02 -5.16
CA MET A 108 -10.81 -0.34 -4.58
C MET A 108 -9.89 -0.84 -5.68
N VAL A 109 -8.65 -0.38 -5.67
CA VAL A 109 -7.60 -0.85 -6.58
C VAL A 109 -6.45 -1.41 -5.75
N THR A 110 -5.98 -2.61 -6.12
CA THR A 110 -4.78 -3.21 -5.54
C THR A 110 -3.79 -3.59 -6.62
N THR A 111 -2.50 -3.56 -6.30
CA THR A 111 -1.45 -4.09 -7.16
C THR A 111 -1.33 -5.60 -6.97
N GLU A 112 -1.37 -6.37 -8.06
CA GLU A 112 -1.08 -7.81 -8.09
C GLU A 112 0.32 -8.02 -8.65
N ARG A 113 1.29 -8.05 -7.75
CA ARG A 113 2.70 -7.89 -8.04
C ARG A 113 3.27 -8.94 -8.98
N TYR A 114 3.02 -10.23 -8.72
CA TYR A 114 3.58 -11.32 -9.53
C TYR A 114 2.87 -11.54 -10.88
N LYS A 115 1.77 -10.80 -11.13
CA LYS A 115 1.09 -10.79 -12.42
C LYS A 115 1.29 -9.50 -13.22
N ASN A 116 2.07 -8.55 -12.68
CA ASN A 116 2.35 -7.26 -13.30
C ASN A 116 1.06 -6.52 -13.72
N ARG A 117 0.07 -6.48 -12.80
CA ARG A 117 -1.24 -5.88 -13.07
C ARG A 117 -1.82 -5.21 -11.83
N ILE A 118 -2.84 -4.41 -12.03
CA ILE A 118 -3.73 -3.93 -10.98
C ILE A 118 -5.04 -4.70 -11.05
N ARG A 119 -5.73 -4.80 -9.91
CA ARG A 119 -7.05 -5.40 -9.77
C ARG A 119 -8.01 -4.34 -9.25
N ILE A 120 -9.22 -4.32 -9.79
CA ILE A 120 -10.26 -3.32 -9.49
C ILE A 120 -11.52 -4.03 -9.01
N PHE A 121 -12.04 -3.60 -7.86
CA PHE A 121 -13.25 -4.15 -7.28
C PHE A 121 -14.19 -3.02 -6.84
N SER A 122 -15.51 -3.24 -6.96
CA SER A 122 -16.51 -2.34 -6.42
C SER A 122 -16.62 -2.48 -4.90
N LEU A 123 -17.06 -1.42 -4.24
CA LEU A 123 -17.34 -1.37 -2.82
C LEU A 123 -18.79 -0.95 -2.57
N PRO A 124 -19.47 -1.55 -1.57
CA PRO A 124 -18.97 -2.52 -0.57
C PRO A 124 -19.11 -3.99 -0.98
N ASP A 125 -19.57 -4.30 -2.17
CA ASP A 125 -19.99 -5.64 -2.61
C ASP A 125 -18.83 -6.50 -3.18
N MET A 126 -17.62 -5.93 -3.26
CA MET A 126 -16.38 -6.62 -3.67
C MET A 126 -16.45 -7.30 -5.04
N LYS A 127 -17.27 -6.80 -5.95
CA LYS A 127 -17.36 -7.34 -7.32
C LYS A 127 -16.17 -6.90 -8.15
N GLU A 128 -15.62 -7.85 -8.89
CA GLU A 128 -14.57 -7.60 -9.86
C GLU A 128 -15.07 -6.72 -11.02
N LEU A 129 -14.31 -5.68 -11.36
CA LEU A 129 -14.62 -4.73 -12.44
C LEU A 129 -13.62 -4.76 -13.61
N ASP A 130 -12.56 -5.53 -13.53
CA ASP A 130 -11.38 -5.51 -14.40
C ASP A 130 -11.20 -6.75 -15.29
N ALA A 131 -12.18 -7.66 -15.31
CA ALA A 131 -12.14 -8.91 -16.07
C ALA A 131 -10.84 -9.72 -15.87
N GLY A 132 -10.34 -9.78 -14.64
CA GLY A 132 -9.14 -10.54 -14.27
C GLY A 132 -7.87 -9.70 -14.14
N GLY A 133 -7.95 -8.39 -14.33
CA GLY A 133 -6.86 -7.46 -14.06
C GLY A 133 -6.31 -6.72 -15.28
N LEU A 134 -5.86 -5.50 -15.04
CA LEU A 134 -5.28 -4.62 -16.05
C LEU A 134 -3.76 -4.61 -15.93
N ARG A 135 -3.08 -5.02 -17.01
CA ARG A 135 -1.61 -5.04 -17.03
C ARG A 135 -1.06 -3.62 -16.98
N VAL A 136 -0.09 -3.41 -16.08
CA VAL A 136 0.67 -2.16 -15.95
C VAL A 136 2.12 -2.35 -16.36
N PHE A 137 2.81 -1.25 -16.71
CA PHE A 137 4.22 -1.25 -17.15
C PHE A 137 4.47 -2.22 -18.31
N SER A 138 3.61 -2.19 -19.34
CA SER A 138 3.65 -3.16 -20.45
C SER A 138 4.96 -3.17 -21.23
N ASN A 139 5.74 -2.09 -21.16
CA ASN A 139 7.03 -1.94 -21.83
C ASN A 139 8.23 -2.37 -20.96
N GLU A 140 7.97 -2.86 -19.75
CA GLU A 140 9.00 -3.28 -18.81
C GLU A 140 8.99 -4.79 -18.62
N GLU A 141 10.17 -5.37 -18.46
CA GLU A 141 10.34 -6.78 -18.10
C GLU A 141 10.28 -6.91 -16.57
N ASN A 142 9.31 -7.68 -16.06
CA ASN A 142 9.12 -7.97 -14.64
C ASN A 142 9.14 -6.71 -13.73
N PRO A 143 8.30 -5.71 -13.98
CA PRO A 143 8.33 -4.44 -13.25
C PRO A 143 7.92 -4.58 -11.78
N GLU A 144 7.13 -5.60 -11.45
CA GLU A 144 6.61 -5.87 -10.11
C GLU A 144 5.93 -4.63 -9.49
N PRO A 145 4.67 -4.32 -9.83
CA PRO A 145 3.95 -3.18 -9.28
C PRO A 145 3.89 -3.26 -7.75
N MET A 146 4.11 -2.12 -7.10
CA MET A 146 4.20 -1.97 -5.66
C MET A 146 3.10 -1.04 -5.12
N GLY A 147 3.43 0.23 -4.97
CA GLY A 147 2.49 1.23 -4.48
C GLY A 147 1.40 1.55 -5.48
N VAL A 148 0.21 1.85 -4.97
CA VAL A 148 -0.89 2.43 -5.74
C VAL A 148 -1.49 3.58 -4.95
N ALA A 149 -1.85 4.66 -5.66
CA ALA A 149 -2.65 5.76 -5.14
C ALA A 149 -3.67 6.17 -6.20
N LEU A 150 -4.86 6.54 -5.76
CA LEU A 150 -5.97 6.89 -6.65
C LEU A 150 -6.31 8.37 -6.54
N TRP A 151 -6.66 8.97 -7.66
CA TRP A 151 -7.27 10.28 -7.68
C TRP A 151 -8.38 10.34 -8.74
N LYS A 152 -9.27 11.30 -8.60
CA LYS A 152 -10.41 11.48 -9.49
C LYS A 152 -10.28 12.83 -10.16
N ASP A 153 -10.42 12.86 -11.50
CA ASP A 153 -10.41 14.09 -12.26
C ASP A 153 -11.74 14.87 -12.13
N GLU A 154 -11.78 16.04 -12.77
CA GLU A 154 -12.95 16.94 -12.75
C GLU A 154 -14.18 16.31 -13.43
N ASP A 155 -13.96 15.41 -14.37
CA ASP A 155 -15.02 14.67 -15.08
C ASP A 155 -15.52 13.45 -14.28
N GLY A 156 -14.87 13.12 -13.16
CA GLY A 156 -15.26 12.04 -12.25
C GLY A 156 -14.66 10.67 -12.60
N PHE A 157 -13.66 10.59 -13.47
CA PHE A 157 -12.95 9.35 -13.77
C PHE A 157 -11.80 9.12 -12.80
N ALA A 158 -11.60 7.84 -12.46
CA ALA A 158 -10.49 7.43 -11.60
C ALA A 158 -9.21 7.26 -12.41
N HIS A 159 -8.12 7.71 -11.82
CA HIS A 159 -6.76 7.48 -12.29
C HIS A 159 -5.96 6.76 -11.23
N ALA A 160 -5.17 5.77 -11.63
CA ALA A 160 -4.27 5.04 -10.75
C ALA A 160 -2.82 5.47 -10.97
N ILE A 161 -2.18 5.94 -9.92
CA ILE A 161 -0.73 6.18 -9.88
C ILE A 161 -0.08 4.93 -9.32
N VAL A 162 0.69 4.23 -10.14
CA VAL A 162 1.29 2.94 -9.77
C VAL A 162 2.80 3.04 -9.79
N GLY A 163 3.43 2.58 -8.70
CA GLY A 163 4.87 2.43 -8.60
C GLY A 163 5.33 1.03 -8.99
N LYS A 164 6.52 0.89 -9.57
CA LYS A 164 7.16 -0.40 -9.82
C LYS A 164 8.40 -0.58 -8.96
N LYS A 165 8.77 -1.83 -8.69
CA LYS A 165 9.96 -2.16 -7.91
C LYS A 165 11.23 -2.18 -8.77
N TYR A 166 11.11 -2.70 -9.98
CA TYR A 166 12.21 -2.87 -10.93
C TYR A 166 11.86 -2.26 -12.27
N GLY A 167 12.86 -2.10 -13.12
CA GLY A 167 12.73 -1.66 -14.51
C GLY A 167 13.99 -0.94 -14.98
N LEU A 168 14.29 -1.08 -16.27
CA LEU A 168 15.50 -0.53 -16.89
C LEU A 168 15.36 0.95 -17.23
N SER A 169 14.13 1.46 -17.39
CA SER A 169 13.87 2.84 -17.80
C SER A 169 14.30 3.89 -16.78
N GLY A 170 14.38 3.53 -15.49
CA GLY A 170 14.58 4.48 -14.40
C GLY A 170 13.34 5.30 -14.02
N GLU A 171 12.24 5.15 -14.76
CA GLU A 171 10.95 5.79 -14.48
C GLU A 171 10.12 4.85 -13.62
N TYR A 172 9.92 5.19 -12.36
CA TYR A 172 9.34 4.27 -11.36
C TYR A 172 7.85 4.46 -11.10
N ILE A 173 7.24 5.55 -11.56
CA ILE A 173 5.84 5.89 -11.28
C ILE A 173 5.12 6.21 -12.58
N TYR A 174 4.03 5.48 -12.88
CA TYR A 174 3.19 5.68 -14.06
C TYR A 174 1.76 5.99 -13.64
N GLN A 175 1.07 6.79 -14.43
CA GLN A 175 -0.37 7.05 -14.32
C GLN A 175 -1.15 6.24 -15.36
N TYR A 176 -2.26 5.68 -14.94
CA TYR A 176 -3.21 4.91 -15.73
C TYR A 176 -4.62 5.44 -15.56
#